data_3bd84631048f8ba06e3f83c2d9d0aec7
#
_entry.id   3bd84631048f8ba06e3f83c2d9d0aec7
#
_cell.length_a   1.000
_cell.length_b   1.000
_cell.length_c   1.000
_cell.angle_alpha   90.00
_cell.angle_beta   90.00
_cell.angle_gamma   90.00
#
_symmetry.space_group_name_H-M   'P 1'
#
loop_
_entity.id
_entity.type
_entity.pdbx_description
1 polymer ?
#
loop_
_entity_poly.entity_id
_entity_poly.type
_entity_poly.pdbx_seq_one_letter_code
_entity_poly.pdbx_strand_id
1 'polypeptide(L)'
;MKTYPKVEDLAAAGEDDVLKLWQGLGYYSRARNLHTAAKQIVELGHFPDTLEGIKALKGVGDYTAAAIGSFAFDIPAAVVDGNVYRVLSRYFGIDTPINSTQGKKEFAALAQSLLPVSSAQQLSDTALSPIAAYNQGMMDFGAIQCTPQSPKCLVCPLAETCGR
;
A
#
# COMPACT_ATOMS: atom_id res chain seq x y z
N MET A 1 -1.93 -15.10 13.51
CA MET A 1 -2.48 -16.32 12.91
C MET A 1 -2.22 -17.47 13.85
N LYS A 2 -3.22 -18.34 14.13
CA LYS A 2 -3.05 -19.39 15.14
C LYS A 2 -2.19 -20.57 14.65
N THR A 3 -2.20 -20.86 13.35
CA THR A 3 -1.54 -22.05 12.77
C THR A 3 -0.07 -21.84 12.51
N TYR A 4 0.30 -20.67 11.96
CA TYR A 4 1.69 -20.29 11.67
C TYR A 4 1.96 -18.93 12.31
N PRO A 5 2.32 -18.89 13.61
CA PRO A 5 2.51 -17.65 14.35
C PRO A 5 3.78 -16.90 13.95
N LYS A 6 4.80 -17.61 13.45
CA LYS A 6 6.07 -17.05 13.02
C LYS A 6 6.31 -17.27 11.53
N VAL A 7 7.19 -16.48 10.94
CA VAL A 7 7.56 -16.61 9.53
C VAL A 7 8.22 -17.94 9.23
N GLU A 8 9.02 -18.45 10.17
CA GLU A 8 9.69 -19.75 10.06
C GLU A 8 8.67 -20.90 9.99
N ASP A 9 7.61 -20.83 10.78
CA ASP A 9 6.53 -21.82 10.76
C ASP A 9 5.83 -21.88 9.41
N LEU A 10 5.55 -20.69 8.84
CA LEU A 10 4.94 -20.59 7.51
C LEU A 10 5.91 -21.07 6.42
N ALA A 11 7.19 -20.70 6.50
CA ALA A 11 8.21 -21.11 5.53
C ALA A 11 8.43 -22.64 5.50
N ALA A 12 8.36 -23.28 6.67
CA ALA A 12 8.53 -24.73 6.83
C ALA A 12 7.26 -25.54 6.46
N ALA A 13 6.10 -24.88 6.32
CA ALA A 13 4.85 -25.54 6.01
C ALA A 13 4.85 -26.17 4.62
N GLY A 14 4.03 -27.22 4.42
CA GLY A 14 3.72 -27.74 3.09
C GLY A 14 2.84 -26.76 2.29
N GLU A 15 3.09 -26.61 0.99
CA GLU A 15 2.29 -25.71 0.14
C GLU A 15 0.80 -26.06 0.19
N ASP A 16 0.45 -27.34 0.16
CA ASP A 16 -0.93 -27.82 0.23
C ASP A 16 -1.64 -27.41 1.52
N ASP A 17 -0.93 -27.42 2.65
CA ASP A 17 -1.49 -27.00 3.93
C ASP A 17 -1.73 -25.49 3.98
N VAL A 18 -0.83 -24.70 3.40
CA VAL A 18 -1.02 -23.25 3.22
C VAL A 18 -2.24 -22.97 2.34
N LEU A 19 -2.37 -23.69 1.23
CA LEU A 19 -3.50 -23.53 0.30
C LEU A 19 -4.83 -23.96 0.93
N LYS A 20 -4.85 -25.00 1.76
CA LYS A 20 -6.06 -25.40 2.53
C LYS A 20 -6.53 -24.30 3.46
N LEU A 21 -5.60 -23.65 4.18
CA LEU A 21 -5.94 -22.53 5.06
C LEU A 21 -6.43 -21.30 4.29
N TRP A 22 -6.05 -21.17 3.00
CA TRP A 22 -6.47 -20.09 2.11
C TRP A 22 -7.81 -20.37 1.42
N GLN A 23 -8.38 -21.54 1.62
CA GLN A 23 -9.61 -22.00 0.95
C GLN A 23 -10.76 -21.00 1.17
N GLY A 24 -11.46 -20.66 0.09
CA GLY A 24 -12.57 -19.70 0.10
C GLY A 24 -12.16 -18.24 -0.12
N LEU A 25 -10.86 -17.87 -0.03
CA LEU A 25 -10.41 -16.49 -0.24
C LEU A 25 -10.14 -16.15 -1.72
N GLY A 26 -10.04 -17.15 -2.58
CA GLY A 26 -9.72 -16.98 -4.00
C GLY A 26 -8.30 -16.48 -4.25
N TYR A 27 -7.95 -16.30 -5.53
CA TYR A 27 -6.63 -15.81 -5.94
C TYR A 27 -5.47 -16.54 -5.24
N TYR A 28 -5.41 -17.86 -5.40
CA TYR A 28 -4.44 -18.75 -4.73
C TYR A 28 -2.98 -18.42 -5.01
N SER A 29 -2.69 -17.69 -6.11
CA SER A 29 -1.36 -17.15 -6.37
C SER A 29 -0.85 -16.25 -5.23
N ARG A 30 -1.74 -15.55 -4.51
CA ARG A 30 -1.35 -14.75 -3.33
C ARG A 30 -0.83 -15.63 -2.20
N ALA A 31 -1.47 -16.77 -1.95
CA ALA A 31 -1.02 -17.74 -0.93
C ALA A 31 0.35 -18.32 -1.28
N ARG A 32 0.55 -18.72 -2.56
CA ARG A 32 1.85 -19.21 -3.04
C ARG A 32 2.95 -18.15 -2.94
N ASN A 33 2.63 -16.93 -3.34
CA ASN A 33 3.57 -15.82 -3.24
C ASN A 33 3.94 -15.52 -1.78
N LEU A 34 2.95 -15.49 -0.86
CA LEU A 34 3.17 -15.31 0.56
C LEU A 34 4.06 -16.41 1.15
N HIS A 35 3.80 -17.67 0.79
CA HIS A 35 4.61 -18.81 1.22
C HIS A 35 6.05 -18.72 0.69
N THR A 36 6.22 -18.33 -0.58
CA THR A 36 7.56 -18.12 -1.17
C THR A 36 8.27 -16.95 -0.51
N ALA A 37 7.58 -15.83 -0.26
CA ALA A 37 8.15 -14.68 0.44
C ALA A 37 8.59 -15.05 1.86
N ALA A 38 7.82 -15.88 2.59
CA ALA A 38 8.21 -16.36 3.90
C ALA A 38 9.53 -17.16 3.85
N LYS A 39 9.72 -18.03 2.84
CA LYS A 39 10.99 -18.74 2.63
C LYS A 39 12.15 -17.80 2.35
N GLN A 40 11.93 -16.77 1.50
CA GLN A 40 12.95 -15.75 1.21
C GLN A 40 13.36 -14.98 2.49
N ILE A 41 12.39 -14.61 3.34
CA ILE A 41 12.68 -13.90 4.61
C ILE A 41 13.51 -14.79 5.56
N VAL A 42 13.17 -16.07 5.67
CA VAL A 42 13.94 -17.02 6.50
C VAL A 42 15.36 -17.21 5.95
N GLU A 43 15.53 -17.30 4.64
CA GLU A 43 16.83 -17.40 3.98
C GLU A 43 17.68 -16.14 4.21
N LEU A 44 17.06 -14.94 4.17
CA LEU A 44 17.73 -13.68 4.50
C LEU A 44 18.08 -13.54 5.99
N GLY A 45 17.41 -14.28 6.87
CA GLY A 45 17.57 -14.19 8.32
C GLY A 45 16.90 -12.97 8.97
N HIS A 46 16.27 -12.11 8.22
CA HIS A 46 15.54 -10.93 8.69
C HIS A 46 14.50 -10.47 7.65
N PHE A 47 13.51 -9.72 8.10
CA PHE A 47 12.60 -9.03 7.17
C PHE A 47 13.32 -7.82 6.55
N PRO A 48 13.29 -7.64 5.20
CA PRO A 48 13.94 -6.49 4.57
C PRO A 48 13.30 -5.16 5.05
N ASP A 49 14.12 -4.18 5.34
CA ASP A 49 13.74 -2.85 5.84
C ASP A 49 14.01 -1.71 4.84
N THR A 50 14.36 -2.05 3.60
CA THR A 50 14.49 -1.11 2.49
C THR A 50 13.40 -1.35 1.44
N LEU A 51 13.04 -0.30 0.70
CA LEU A 51 11.99 -0.41 -0.32
C LEU A 51 12.36 -1.45 -1.40
N GLU A 52 13.62 -1.46 -1.83
CA GLU A 52 14.15 -2.41 -2.81
C GLU A 52 14.11 -3.84 -2.27
N GLY A 53 14.54 -4.04 -1.02
CA GLY A 53 14.52 -5.35 -0.37
C GLY A 53 13.10 -5.89 -0.20
N ILE A 54 12.16 -5.04 0.23
CA ILE A 54 10.74 -5.41 0.36
C ILE A 54 10.16 -5.76 -1.02
N LYS A 55 10.47 -4.98 -2.05
CA LYS A 55 9.99 -5.21 -3.43
C LYS A 55 10.58 -6.47 -4.06
N ALA A 56 11.74 -6.94 -3.62
CA ALA A 56 12.36 -8.18 -4.09
C ALA A 56 11.63 -9.44 -3.57
N LEU A 57 10.78 -9.33 -2.56
CA LEU A 57 9.99 -10.45 -2.06
C LEU A 57 8.94 -10.88 -3.10
N LYS A 58 8.73 -12.18 -3.17
CA LYS A 58 7.80 -12.77 -4.15
C LYS A 58 6.37 -12.22 -4.00
N GLY A 59 5.83 -11.71 -5.10
CA GLY A 59 4.45 -11.19 -5.14
C GLY A 59 4.28 -9.78 -4.56
N VAL A 60 5.38 -9.11 -4.21
CA VAL A 60 5.38 -7.72 -3.74
C VAL A 60 5.63 -6.78 -4.93
N GLY A 61 4.60 -6.02 -5.29
CA GLY A 61 4.69 -4.94 -6.29
C GLY A 61 4.92 -3.58 -5.64
N ASP A 62 4.98 -2.51 -6.46
CA ASP A 62 5.24 -1.15 -6.01
C ASP A 62 4.29 -0.70 -4.90
N TYR A 63 2.97 -0.92 -5.10
CA TYR A 63 1.95 -0.62 -4.10
C TYR A 63 2.21 -1.32 -2.76
N THR A 64 2.41 -2.65 -2.80
CA THR A 64 2.61 -3.44 -1.58
C THR A 64 3.92 -3.09 -0.89
N ALA A 65 4.99 -2.84 -1.65
CA ALA A 65 6.28 -2.43 -1.10
C ALA A 65 6.18 -1.06 -0.41
N ALA A 66 5.52 -0.07 -1.04
CA ALA A 66 5.29 1.23 -0.45
C ALA A 66 4.43 1.14 0.82
N ALA A 67 3.39 0.31 0.81
CA ALA A 67 2.53 0.10 1.98
C ALA A 67 3.32 -0.51 3.14
N ILE A 68 4.02 -1.63 2.92
CA ILE A 68 4.84 -2.26 3.96
C ILE A 68 5.92 -1.27 4.45
N GLY A 69 6.62 -0.63 3.52
CA GLY A 69 7.71 0.30 3.85
C GLY A 69 7.22 1.47 4.70
N SER A 70 6.11 2.11 4.33
CA SER A 70 5.60 3.27 5.06
C SER A 70 4.93 2.92 6.39
N PHE A 71 4.20 1.79 6.46
CA PHE A 71 3.46 1.42 7.67
C PHE A 71 4.33 0.73 8.73
N ALA A 72 5.34 -0.07 8.31
CA ALA A 72 6.14 -0.87 9.23
C ALA A 72 7.54 -0.30 9.48
N PHE A 73 8.07 0.51 8.56
CA PHE A 73 9.46 0.97 8.59
C PHE A 73 9.63 2.48 8.44
N ASP A 74 8.54 3.24 8.41
CA ASP A 74 8.55 4.71 8.22
C ASP A 74 9.28 5.17 6.95
N ILE A 75 9.39 4.30 5.95
CA ILE A 75 10.00 4.65 4.67
C ILE A 75 9.11 5.68 3.97
N PRO A 76 9.67 6.82 3.50
CA PRO A 76 8.91 7.85 2.82
C PRO A 76 8.53 7.44 1.39
N ALA A 77 7.61 6.48 1.29
CA ALA A 77 7.09 5.95 0.04
C ALA A 77 5.59 6.20 -0.06
N ALA A 78 5.16 6.81 -1.16
CA ALA A 78 3.75 7.06 -1.43
C ALA A 78 3.03 5.76 -1.83
N VAL A 79 1.91 5.49 -1.17
CA VAL A 79 1.02 4.36 -1.51
C VAL A 79 0.02 4.82 -2.55
N VAL A 80 0.07 4.22 -3.75
CA VAL A 80 -0.82 4.60 -4.87
C VAL A 80 -1.67 3.40 -5.27
N ASP A 81 -2.90 3.36 -4.78
CA ASP A 81 -3.92 2.38 -5.17
C ASP A 81 -4.97 3.01 -6.09
N GLY A 82 -6.00 2.25 -6.45
CA GLY A 82 -7.10 2.76 -7.28
C GLY A 82 -7.86 3.92 -6.65
N ASN A 83 -7.91 4.02 -5.32
CA ASN A 83 -8.54 5.13 -4.61
C ASN A 83 -7.68 6.39 -4.74
N VAL A 84 -6.39 6.26 -4.52
CA VAL A 84 -5.43 7.37 -4.62
C VAL A 84 -5.35 7.89 -6.05
N TYR A 85 -5.26 7.01 -7.07
CA TYR A 85 -5.33 7.42 -8.48
C TYR A 85 -6.56 8.29 -8.75
N ARG A 86 -7.73 7.87 -8.28
CA ARG A 86 -8.99 8.60 -8.48
C ARG A 86 -9.00 9.95 -7.78
N VAL A 87 -8.50 10.02 -6.54
CA VAL A 87 -8.42 11.28 -5.81
C VAL A 87 -7.50 12.25 -6.54
N LEU A 88 -6.29 11.81 -6.88
CA LEU A 88 -5.29 12.66 -7.55
C LEU A 88 -5.78 13.12 -8.93
N SER A 89 -6.35 12.22 -9.75
CA SER A 89 -6.84 12.61 -11.07
C SER A 89 -7.94 13.66 -10.98
N ARG A 90 -8.87 13.52 -10.04
CA ARG A 90 -9.96 14.47 -9.86
C ARG A 90 -9.49 15.80 -9.25
N TYR A 91 -8.67 15.73 -8.22
CA TYR A 91 -8.22 16.93 -7.52
C TYR A 91 -7.32 17.80 -8.39
N PHE A 92 -6.39 17.21 -9.11
CA PHE A 92 -5.45 17.93 -9.97
C PHE A 92 -5.92 18.04 -11.43
N GLY A 93 -7.07 17.50 -11.80
CA GLY A 93 -7.58 17.53 -13.17
C GLY A 93 -6.70 16.75 -14.16
N ILE A 94 -6.09 15.64 -13.75
CA ILE A 94 -5.20 14.85 -14.61
C ILE A 94 -6.00 13.84 -15.41
N ASP A 95 -5.92 13.94 -16.75
CA ASP A 95 -6.61 13.06 -17.69
C ASP A 95 -5.73 11.94 -18.26
N THR A 96 -4.44 11.90 -17.88
CA THR A 96 -3.52 10.85 -18.33
C THR A 96 -4.03 9.48 -17.88
N PRO A 97 -4.17 8.49 -18.79
CA PRO A 97 -4.66 7.17 -18.43
C PRO A 97 -3.76 6.46 -17.41
N ILE A 98 -4.33 6.06 -16.29
CA ILE A 98 -3.61 5.41 -15.16
C ILE A 98 -2.97 4.06 -15.52
N ASN A 99 -3.45 3.39 -16.57
CA ASN A 99 -2.91 2.12 -17.07
C ASN A 99 -1.75 2.30 -18.07
N SER A 100 -1.49 3.53 -18.51
CA SER A 100 -0.35 3.84 -19.38
C SER A 100 0.96 3.89 -18.55
N THR A 101 2.08 3.63 -19.20
CA THR A 101 3.41 3.77 -18.56
C THR A 101 3.68 5.21 -18.11
N GLN A 102 3.24 6.20 -18.91
CA GLN A 102 3.35 7.62 -18.57
C GLN A 102 2.50 7.96 -17.34
N GLY A 103 1.22 7.56 -17.33
CA GLY A 103 0.32 7.83 -16.21
C GLY A 103 0.84 7.23 -14.92
N LYS A 104 1.31 5.99 -14.92
CA LYS A 104 1.91 5.37 -13.73
C LYS A 104 3.06 6.19 -13.17
N LYS A 105 3.96 6.69 -14.02
CA LYS A 105 5.10 7.52 -13.60
C LYS A 105 4.65 8.88 -13.09
N GLU A 106 3.72 9.52 -13.78
CA GLU A 106 3.18 10.83 -13.44
C GLU A 106 2.50 10.81 -12.06
N PHE A 107 1.57 9.87 -11.85
CA PHE A 107 0.87 9.74 -10.59
C PHE A 107 1.78 9.29 -9.44
N ALA A 108 2.76 8.43 -9.69
CA ALA A 108 3.73 8.03 -8.68
C ALA A 108 4.60 9.21 -8.24
N ALA A 109 5.08 10.03 -9.20
CA ALA A 109 5.87 11.22 -8.90
C ALA A 109 5.05 12.27 -8.15
N LEU A 110 3.80 12.51 -8.58
CA LEU A 110 2.89 13.43 -7.90
C LEU A 110 2.59 12.96 -6.47
N ALA A 111 2.19 11.70 -6.29
CA ALA A 111 1.91 11.16 -4.97
C ALA A 111 3.11 11.27 -4.03
N GLN A 112 4.31 10.98 -4.55
CA GLN A 112 5.55 11.09 -3.79
C GLN A 112 5.85 12.54 -3.36
N SER A 113 5.57 13.51 -4.21
CA SER A 113 5.78 14.95 -3.91
C SER A 113 4.82 15.49 -2.86
N LEU A 114 3.70 14.82 -2.63
CA LEU A 114 2.67 15.22 -1.66
C LEU A 114 2.88 14.62 -0.27
N LEU A 115 3.85 13.72 -0.11
CA LEU A 115 4.14 13.15 1.21
C LEU A 115 4.56 14.26 2.18
N PRO A 116 4.12 14.19 3.45
CA PRO A 116 4.57 15.12 4.46
C PRO A 116 6.08 15.00 4.63
N VAL A 117 6.75 16.16 4.72
CA VAL A 117 8.17 16.19 5.08
C VAL A 117 8.25 15.64 6.51
N SER A 118 9.09 14.63 6.69
CA SER A 118 9.33 14.01 8.00
C SER A 118 10.06 15.02 8.90
N SER A 119 9.34 15.98 9.42
CA SER A 119 9.78 16.70 10.61
C SER A 119 9.43 15.79 11.78
N ALA A 120 10.46 15.39 12.54
CA ALA A 120 10.40 14.49 13.67
C ALA A 120 9.61 15.07 14.87
N GLN A 121 8.39 15.48 14.64
CA GLN A 121 7.43 15.81 15.67
C GLN A 121 6.46 14.65 15.75
N GLN A 122 6.76 13.70 16.65
CA GLN A 122 5.81 12.71 17.11
C GLN A 122 4.55 13.44 17.58
N LEU A 123 3.53 13.42 16.74
CA LEU A 123 2.18 13.73 17.18
C LEU A 123 1.72 12.52 18.00
N SER A 124 1.75 12.67 19.34
CA SER A 124 1.06 11.83 20.35
C SER A 124 1.03 10.31 20.12
N ASP A 125 0.91 9.56 21.21
CA ASP A 125 0.80 8.10 21.38
C ASP A 125 -0.13 7.30 20.44
N THR A 126 -0.53 7.81 19.31
CA THR A 126 -1.25 7.10 18.26
C THR A 126 -0.26 6.52 17.26
N ALA A 127 -0.30 5.24 17.18
CA ALA A 127 0.57 4.26 16.56
C ALA A 127 1.00 4.44 15.08
N LEU A 128 0.71 5.52 14.38
CA LEU A 128 1.09 5.73 12.97
C LEU A 128 2.02 6.93 12.83
N SER A 129 3.09 6.75 12.06
CA SER A 129 3.94 7.88 11.63
C SER A 129 3.15 8.84 10.73
N PRO A 130 3.61 10.09 10.57
CA PRO A 130 2.98 11.06 9.66
C PRO A 130 2.83 10.54 8.23
N ILE A 131 3.80 9.79 7.73
CA ILE A 131 3.78 9.19 6.39
C ILE A 131 2.73 8.10 6.31
N ALA A 132 2.70 7.19 7.29
CA ALA A 132 1.71 6.13 7.35
C ALA A 132 0.29 6.70 7.49
N ALA A 133 0.10 7.71 8.35
CA ALA A 133 -1.18 8.39 8.53
C ALA A 133 -1.65 9.08 7.24
N TYR A 134 -0.74 9.75 6.53
CA TYR A 134 -1.05 10.37 5.23
C TYR A 134 -1.47 9.33 4.19
N ASN A 135 -0.69 8.27 4.01
CA ASN A 135 -1.01 7.20 3.06
C ASN A 135 -2.37 6.55 3.38
N GLN A 136 -2.63 6.24 4.65
CA GLN A 136 -3.92 5.69 5.06
C GLN A 136 -5.06 6.68 4.80
N GLY A 137 -4.88 7.94 5.18
CA GLY A 137 -5.88 8.99 4.98
C GLY A 137 -6.23 9.21 3.50
N MET A 138 -5.27 9.13 2.60
CA MET A 138 -5.49 9.23 1.15
C MET A 138 -6.31 8.07 0.61
N MET A 139 -6.02 6.85 1.03
CA MET A 139 -6.81 5.67 0.65
C MET A 139 -8.23 5.74 1.18
N ASP A 140 -8.40 6.10 2.46
CA ASP A 140 -9.71 6.24 3.12
C ASP A 140 -10.53 7.36 2.50
N PHE A 141 -9.92 8.50 2.21
CA PHE A 141 -10.59 9.61 1.52
C PHE A 141 -11.14 9.18 0.16
N GLY A 142 -10.36 8.43 -0.61
CA GLY A 142 -10.83 7.86 -1.87
C GLY A 142 -11.94 6.83 -1.71
N ALA A 143 -11.90 6.03 -0.65
CA ALA A 143 -12.90 4.99 -0.40
C ALA A 143 -14.22 5.54 0.13
N ILE A 144 -14.19 6.60 0.97
CA ILE A 144 -15.35 7.06 1.74
C ILE A 144 -15.94 8.37 1.19
N GLN A 145 -15.09 9.31 0.78
CA GLN A 145 -15.47 10.67 0.35
C GLN A 145 -15.48 10.80 -1.18
N CYS A 146 -14.35 10.55 -1.82
CA CYS A 146 -14.17 10.66 -3.28
C CYS A 146 -14.47 9.31 -3.96
N THR A 147 -15.64 8.76 -3.72
CA THR A 147 -16.09 7.45 -4.20
C THR A 147 -16.13 7.35 -5.74
N PRO A 148 -16.04 6.14 -6.33
CA PRO A 148 -16.13 5.96 -7.79
C PRO A 148 -17.42 6.51 -8.39
N GLN A 149 -18.54 6.20 -7.74
CA GLN A 149 -19.86 6.67 -8.13
C GLN A 149 -20.39 7.61 -7.06
N SER A 150 -21.05 8.69 -7.49
CA SER A 150 -21.70 9.67 -6.59
C SER A 150 -20.78 10.18 -5.47
N PRO A 151 -19.61 10.76 -5.78
CA PRO A 151 -18.73 11.32 -4.76
C PRO A 151 -19.45 12.42 -3.96
N LYS A 152 -19.16 12.55 -2.68
CA LYS A 152 -19.84 13.46 -1.76
C LYS A 152 -19.27 14.89 -1.89
N CYS A 153 -19.30 15.48 -3.10
CA CYS A 153 -18.64 16.76 -3.39
C CYS A 153 -19.20 17.93 -2.58
N LEU A 154 -20.50 17.97 -2.30
CA LEU A 154 -21.15 19.08 -1.57
C LEU A 154 -20.63 19.26 -0.12
N VAL A 155 -20.12 18.18 0.47
CA VAL A 155 -19.57 18.19 1.84
C VAL A 155 -18.08 17.83 1.84
N CYS A 156 -17.43 17.94 0.68
CA CYS A 156 -16.02 17.61 0.56
C CYS A 156 -15.13 18.74 1.08
N PRO A 157 -14.21 18.49 2.01
CA PRO A 157 -13.32 19.54 2.52
C PRO A 157 -12.36 20.11 1.45
N LEU A 158 -12.21 19.44 0.31
CA LEU A 158 -11.37 19.85 -0.80
C LEU A 158 -12.17 20.44 -1.97
N ALA A 159 -13.48 20.67 -1.81
CA ALA A 159 -14.36 21.07 -2.93
C ALA A 159 -13.93 22.39 -3.60
N GLU A 160 -13.47 23.36 -2.83
CA GLU A 160 -13.10 24.70 -3.33
C GLU A 160 -11.82 24.69 -4.17
N THR A 161 -10.94 23.71 -3.94
CA THR A 161 -9.63 23.60 -4.62
C THR A 161 -9.58 22.46 -5.62
N CYS A 162 -10.66 21.68 -5.71
CA CYS A 162 -10.72 20.52 -6.60
C CYS A 162 -10.81 20.95 -8.07
N GLY A 163 -9.97 20.39 -8.93
CA GLY A 163 -9.93 20.67 -10.36
C GLY A 163 -11.12 20.16 -11.16
N ARG A 164 -12.07 19.48 -10.50
CA ARG A 164 -13.34 18.98 -11.10
C ARG A 164 -14.54 19.51 -10.38
#